data_1784bc5148b925005d75a34e47f58b90
#
_entry.id   1784bc5148b925005d75a34e47f58b90
#
_cell.length_a   1.000
_cell.length_b   1.000
_cell.length_c   1.000
_cell.angle_alpha   90.00
_cell.angle_beta   90.00
_cell.angle_gamma   90.00
#
_symmetry.space_group_name_H-M   'P 1'
#
loop_
_entity.id
_entity.type
_entity.pdbx_description
1 polymer ?
#
loop_
_entity_poly.entity_id
_entity_poly.type
_entity_poly.pdbx_seq_one_letter_code
_entity_poly.pdbx_strand_id
1 'polypeptide(L)'
;MGEALRRIRVRSEEKFRRRRRRTGYLVLLATVVGVLFVFWSWVDAQARAVVVIFSVLDAPALTPAAEAVSGEPRSEDGSVAGNPALIVRPAGEGPWPAVFFVNGTVPEGRKLPEARRLAEGFARAGYLVVLPDLPGLMEDRITPETVNETAEVARAVSGRTDAAGGEVSMVGISTGATLSLLAAERPNTADRVSLVAGVAPYSDIRTVLSLATTGAYETEEGDFARHDADPFLSYVVARSVIAALPPGEDRRDLSAEMEAVGRENPNPLGGLRLRRTEDLGPEAVAVVALLANREPDRFDALYSGLPGGVKEDLEALSPLAGSGRIRVPVEVATGPKDKYFPASESRNLDAVAPDLRVTVTPAIDHARLEVSPDNAAAFAGFDAFVVRTLRGARLEE
;
A
#
# COMPACT_ATOMS: atom_id res chain seq x y z
N MET A 1 39.86 -58.35 40.66
CA MET A 1 39.44 -56.93 40.73
C MET A 1 39.49 -56.22 39.34
N GLY A 2 40.41 -56.57 38.45
CA GLY A 2 40.56 -55.93 37.15
C GLY A 2 39.43 -56.21 36.12
N GLU A 3 38.86 -57.42 36.16
CA GLU A 3 37.85 -57.87 35.19
C GLU A 3 36.47 -57.17 35.41
N ALA A 4 36.11 -57.01 36.70
CA ALA A 4 34.86 -56.31 37.08
C ALA A 4 34.87 -54.82 36.69
N LEU A 5 35.99 -54.12 36.86
CA LEU A 5 36.19 -52.77 36.49
C LEU A 5 36.16 -52.60 34.96
N ARG A 6 36.68 -53.49 34.16
CA ARG A 6 36.65 -53.52 32.70
C ARG A 6 35.22 -53.71 32.20
N ARG A 7 34.41 -54.60 32.81
CA ARG A 7 32.99 -54.76 32.43
C ARG A 7 32.13 -53.54 32.75
N ILE A 8 32.41 -52.81 33.83
CA ILE A 8 31.71 -51.57 34.20
C ILE A 8 32.05 -50.50 33.20
N ARG A 9 33.32 -50.37 32.80
CA ARG A 9 33.77 -49.37 31.82
C ARG A 9 33.16 -49.61 30.44
N VAL A 10 33.13 -50.84 29.95
CA VAL A 10 32.51 -51.20 28.66
C VAL A 10 30.99 -50.91 28.67
N ARG A 11 30.28 -51.25 29.74
CA ARG A 11 28.84 -50.94 29.86
C ARG A 11 28.56 -49.42 29.93
N SER A 12 29.43 -48.63 30.53
CA SER A 12 29.29 -47.17 30.59
C SER A 12 29.54 -46.51 29.21
N GLU A 13 30.52 -47.01 28.47
CA GLU A 13 30.81 -46.55 27.09
C GLU A 13 29.69 -46.91 26.11
N GLU A 14 29.10 -48.10 26.22
CA GLU A 14 27.94 -48.49 25.40
C GLU A 14 26.68 -47.67 25.74
N LYS A 15 26.41 -47.40 27.03
CA LYS A 15 25.33 -46.51 27.44
C LYS A 15 25.53 -45.09 26.94
N PHE A 16 26.77 -44.57 26.99
CA PHE A 16 27.11 -43.25 26.51
C PHE A 16 26.97 -43.15 24.95
N ARG A 17 27.44 -44.16 24.21
CA ARG A 17 27.27 -44.25 22.76
C ARG A 17 25.79 -44.35 22.36
N ARG A 18 24.96 -45.15 23.09
CA ARG A 18 23.52 -45.24 22.84
C ARG A 18 22.81 -43.90 23.12
N ARG A 19 23.19 -43.21 24.20
CA ARG A 19 22.63 -41.89 24.54
C ARG A 19 22.98 -40.85 23.49
N ARG A 20 24.23 -40.79 23.06
CA ARG A 20 24.72 -39.90 22.02
C ARG A 20 24.03 -40.15 20.67
N ARG A 21 23.82 -41.42 20.30
CA ARG A 21 23.05 -41.79 19.11
C ARG A 21 21.60 -41.34 19.20
N ARG A 22 20.93 -41.56 20.33
CA ARG A 22 19.55 -41.13 20.58
C ARG A 22 19.41 -39.62 20.51
N THR A 23 20.33 -38.87 21.11
CA THR A 23 20.34 -37.40 21.02
C THR A 23 20.59 -36.94 19.56
N GLY A 24 21.49 -37.61 18.83
CA GLY A 24 21.71 -37.31 17.42
C GLY A 24 20.46 -37.55 16.54
N TYR A 25 19.73 -38.64 16.78
CA TYR A 25 18.46 -38.91 16.10
C TYR A 25 17.37 -37.90 16.46
N LEU A 26 17.29 -37.45 17.70
CA LEU A 26 16.31 -36.44 18.12
C LEU A 26 16.61 -35.08 17.50
N VAL A 27 17.88 -34.69 17.44
CA VAL A 27 18.30 -33.45 16.76
C VAL A 27 18.01 -33.53 15.27
N LEU A 28 18.36 -34.65 14.62
CA LEU A 28 18.07 -34.83 13.19
C LEU A 28 16.55 -34.77 12.90
N LEU A 29 15.76 -35.47 13.73
CA LEU A 29 14.29 -35.45 13.61
C LEU A 29 13.74 -34.02 13.79
N ALA A 30 14.19 -33.31 14.83
CA ALA A 30 13.78 -31.91 15.05
C ALA A 30 14.17 -31.00 13.89
N THR A 31 15.38 -31.20 13.33
CA THR A 31 15.81 -30.45 12.14
C THR A 31 14.93 -30.78 10.94
N VAL A 32 14.64 -32.05 10.68
CA VAL A 32 13.77 -32.48 9.57
C VAL A 32 12.36 -31.93 9.74
N VAL A 33 11.79 -32.01 10.96
CA VAL A 33 10.47 -31.44 11.25
C VAL A 33 10.46 -29.93 11.07
N GLY A 34 11.51 -29.23 11.52
CA GLY A 34 11.66 -27.78 11.34
C GLY A 34 11.75 -27.40 9.85
N VAL A 35 12.53 -28.14 9.06
CA VAL A 35 12.62 -27.93 7.61
C VAL A 35 11.28 -28.18 6.93
N LEU A 36 10.60 -29.26 7.27
CA LEU A 36 9.27 -29.58 6.74
C LEU A 36 8.23 -28.51 7.12
N PHE A 37 8.29 -27.98 8.33
CA PHE A 37 7.39 -26.92 8.78
C PHE A 37 7.63 -25.62 8.01
N VAL A 38 8.90 -25.19 7.84
CA VAL A 38 9.27 -24.02 7.05
C VAL A 38 8.87 -24.20 5.57
N PHE A 39 9.12 -25.40 5.01
CA PHE A 39 8.74 -25.69 3.63
C PHE A 39 7.22 -25.69 3.45
N TRP A 40 6.48 -26.23 4.42
CA TRP A 40 5.01 -26.23 4.38
C TRP A 40 4.43 -24.80 4.45
N SER A 41 4.95 -23.95 5.33
CA SER A 41 4.51 -22.54 5.44
C SER A 41 4.78 -21.77 4.16
N TRP A 42 5.89 -22.06 3.47
CA TRP A 42 6.19 -21.48 2.18
C TRP A 42 5.23 -21.96 1.08
N VAL A 43 4.96 -23.25 1.00
CA VAL A 43 4.00 -23.84 0.02
C VAL A 43 2.59 -23.31 0.24
N ASP A 44 2.15 -23.19 1.49
CA ASP A 44 0.84 -22.60 1.82
C ASP A 44 0.74 -21.15 1.41
N ALA A 45 1.76 -20.33 1.72
CA ALA A 45 1.81 -18.93 1.32
C ALA A 45 1.81 -18.77 -0.22
N GLN A 46 2.55 -19.64 -0.93
CA GLN A 46 2.59 -19.66 -2.39
C GLN A 46 1.22 -20.03 -2.99
N ALA A 47 0.55 -21.04 -2.42
CA ALA A 47 -0.78 -21.43 -2.87
C ALA A 47 -1.80 -20.29 -2.70
N ARG A 48 -1.73 -19.55 -1.59
CA ARG A 48 -2.56 -18.37 -1.34
C ARG A 48 -2.25 -17.21 -2.27
N ALA A 49 -0.96 -16.95 -2.55
CA ALA A 49 -0.54 -15.93 -3.50
C ALA A 49 -1.10 -16.20 -4.90
N VAL A 50 -1.04 -17.45 -5.33
CA VAL A 50 -1.64 -17.88 -6.60
C VAL A 50 -3.15 -17.58 -6.64
N VAL A 51 -3.89 -17.86 -5.56
CA VAL A 51 -5.34 -17.54 -5.47
C VAL A 51 -5.59 -16.04 -5.60
N VAL A 52 -4.83 -15.20 -4.88
CA VAL A 52 -4.96 -13.74 -4.96
C VAL A 52 -4.64 -13.24 -6.37
N ILE A 53 -3.52 -13.67 -6.95
CA ILE A 53 -3.08 -13.24 -8.28
C ILE A 53 -4.10 -13.61 -9.35
N PHE A 54 -4.61 -14.85 -9.34
CA PHE A 54 -5.62 -15.27 -10.32
C PHE A 54 -6.97 -14.55 -10.16
N SER A 55 -7.32 -14.13 -8.95
CA SER A 55 -8.50 -13.30 -8.72
C SER A 55 -8.34 -11.91 -9.36
N VAL A 56 -7.13 -11.35 -9.35
CA VAL A 56 -6.83 -10.05 -10.00
C VAL A 56 -6.83 -10.18 -11.53
N LEU A 57 -6.30 -11.28 -12.05
CA LEU A 57 -6.17 -11.51 -13.49
C LEU A 57 -7.50 -11.84 -14.20
N ASP A 58 -8.60 -11.92 -13.44
CA ASP A 58 -9.92 -12.29 -13.98
C ASP A 58 -9.86 -13.56 -14.87
N ALA A 59 -9.28 -14.61 -14.31
CA ALA A 59 -9.10 -15.89 -14.99
C ALA A 59 -10.25 -16.87 -14.65
N PRO A 60 -11.43 -16.76 -15.29
CA PRO A 60 -12.64 -17.49 -14.89
C PRO A 60 -12.47 -19.01 -14.99
N ALA A 61 -11.55 -19.49 -15.81
CA ALA A 61 -11.25 -20.92 -15.94
C ALA A 61 -10.65 -21.55 -14.67
N LEU A 62 -10.07 -20.74 -13.77
CA LEU A 62 -9.42 -21.18 -12.53
C LEU A 62 -10.27 -20.95 -11.28
N THR A 63 -11.32 -20.15 -11.40
CA THR A 63 -12.24 -19.85 -10.27
C THR A 63 -12.81 -21.12 -9.62
N PRO A 64 -13.31 -22.14 -10.36
CA PRO A 64 -13.85 -23.35 -9.75
C PRO A 64 -12.79 -24.15 -8.95
N ALA A 65 -11.53 -24.14 -9.39
CA ALA A 65 -10.46 -24.81 -8.68
C ALA A 65 -10.08 -24.06 -7.39
N ALA A 66 -10.07 -22.74 -7.43
CA ALA A 66 -9.84 -21.90 -6.23
C ALA A 66 -10.99 -22.09 -5.23
N GLU A 67 -12.25 -22.07 -5.66
CA GLU A 67 -13.43 -22.30 -4.82
C GLU A 67 -13.43 -23.68 -4.17
N ALA A 68 -13.04 -24.72 -4.89
CA ALA A 68 -12.97 -26.08 -4.37
C ALA A 68 -11.95 -26.21 -3.21
N VAL A 69 -10.91 -25.38 -3.20
CA VAL A 69 -9.82 -25.43 -2.19
C VAL A 69 -10.10 -24.46 -1.03
N SER A 70 -10.64 -23.27 -1.29
CA SER A 70 -10.76 -22.18 -0.30
C SER A 70 -12.20 -21.95 0.21
N GLY A 71 -13.19 -22.57 -0.43
CA GLY A 71 -14.61 -22.27 -0.22
C GLY A 71 -15.03 -20.91 -0.80
N GLU A 72 -16.32 -20.62 -0.79
CA GLU A 72 -16.88 -19.37 -1.30
C GLU A 72 -16.85 -18.29 -0.20
N PRO A 73 -16.20 -17.14 -0.44
CA PRO A 73 -16.19 -16.03 0.50
C PRO A 73 -17.57 -15.39 0.60
N ARG A 74 -17.87 -14.79 1.75
CA ARG A 74 -19.14 -14.08 2.00
C ARG A 74 -18.91 -12.58 1.97
N SER A 75 -19.56 -11.91 1.03
CA SER A 75 -19.51 -10.45 0.86
C SER A 75 -20.78 -9.80 1.41
N GLU A 76 -20.63 -8.73 2.17
CA GLU A 76 -21.73 -7.90 2.62
C GLU A 76 -21.39 -6.41 2.49
N ASP A 77 -22.37 -5.59 2.17
CA ASP A 77 -22.28 -4.15 2.30
C ASP A 77 -22.58 -3.75 3.75
N GLY A 78 -21.71 -2.93 4.32
CA GLY A 78 -21.79 -2.46 5.70
C GLY A 78 -21.25 -1.05 5.86
N SER A 79 -20.87 -0.69 7.09
CA SER A 79 -20.20 0.58 7.40
C SER A 79 -19.11 0.36 8.43
N VAL A 80 -17.98 1.07 8.27
CA VAL A 80 -16.85 1.06 9.22
C VAL A 80 -16.40 2.50 9.45
N ALA A 81 -16.34 2.92 10.71
CA ALA A 81 -16.04 4.30 11.10
C ALA A 81 -16.88 5.36 10.37
N GLY A 82 -18.17 5.07 10.14
CA GLY A 82 -19.09 5.96 9.42
C GLY A 82 -19.02 5.87 7.89
N ASN A 83 -18.00 5.25 7.32
CA ASN A 83 -17.85 5.09 5.87
C ASN A 83 -18.54 3.81 5.38
N PRO A 84 -19.31 3.87 4.28
CA PRO A 84 -19.81 2.68 3.61
C PRO A 84 -18.63 1.76 3.25
N ALA A 85 -18.78 0.46 3.47
CA ALA A 85 -17.70 -0.50 3.24
C ALA A 85 -18.23 -1.82 2.67
N LEU A 86 -17.44 -2.45 1.82
CA LEU A 86 -17.57 -3.85 1.47
C LEU A 86 -16.78 -4.68 2.49
N ILE A 87 -17.43 -5.65 3.14
CA ILE A 87 -16.79 -6.57 4.08
C ILE A 87 -16.83 -7.96 3.46
N VAL A 88 -15.67 -8.55 3.25
CA VAL A 88 -15.54 -9.88 2.64
C VAL A 88 -14.90 -10.83 3.63
N ARG A 89 -15.62 -11.87 4.00
CA ARG A 89 -15.15 -12.88 4.96
C ARG A 89 -14.77 -14.17 4.26
N PRO A 90 -13.74 -14.85 4.74
CA PRO A 90 -13.45 -16.22 4.32
C PRO A 90 -14.62 -17.16 4.55
N ALA A 91 -14.61 -18.31 3.89
CA ALA A 91 -15.48 -19.41 4.25
C ALA A 91 -15.15 -19.93 5.67
N GLY A 92 -16.16 -20.44 6.39
CA GLY A 92 -15.99 -20.98 7.74
C GLY A 92 -16.27 -19.96 8.85
N GLU A 93 -15.71 -20.20 10.02
CA GLU A 93 -15.86 -19.40 11.23
C GLU A 93 -14.57 -18.67 11.57
N GLY A 94 -14.68 -17.38 11.98
CA GLY A 94 -13.55 -16.54 12.39
C GLY A 94 -13.18 -16.75 13.87
N PRO A 95 -12.34 -15.87 14.43
CA PRO A 95 -11.81 -14.65 13.81
C PRO A 95 -10.72 -14.91 12.77
N TRP A 96 -10.54 -13.99 11.82
CA TRP A 96 -9.54 -14.07 10.75
C TRP A 96 -8.52 -12.93 10.81
N PRO A 97 -7.28 -13.11 10.32
CA PRO A 97 -6.38 -11.99 10.07
C PRO A 97 -7.06 -10.95 9.19
N ALA A 98 -7.01 -9.68 9.61
CA ALA A 98 -7.76 -8.61 8.94
C ALA A 98 -6.87 -7.83 7.97
N VAL A 99 -7.43 -7.54 6.80
CA VAL A 99 -6.86 -6.66 5.77
C VAL A 99 -7.79 -5.47 5.59
N PHE A 100 -7.27 -4.28 5.77
CA PHE A 100 -7.89 -3.04 5.33
C PHE A 100 -7.34 -2.69 3.94
N PHE A 101 -8.17 -2.80 2.94
CA PHE A 101 -7.79 -2.47 1.57
C PHE A 101 -8.14 -1.00 1.27
N VAL A 102 -7.10 -0.20 0.97
CA VAL A 102 -7.22 1.22 0.64
C VAL A 102 -7.07 1.39 -0.86
N ASN A 103 -8.18 1.72 -1.52
CA ASN A 103 -8.20 1.91 -2.97
C ASN A 103 -7.35 3.13 -3.37
N GLY A 104 -7.01 3.23 -4.66
CA GLY A 104 -6.51 4.47 -5.25
C GLY A 104 -7.62 5.50 -5.42
N THR A 105 -7.29 6.61 -6.08
CA THR A 105 -8.23 7.70 -6.41
C THR A 105 -9.17 7.24 -7.52
N VAL A 106 -10.32 6.69 -7.14
CA VAL A 106 -11.35 6.18 -8.07
C VAL A 106 -12.75 6.50 -7.55
N PRO A 107 -13.65 7.08 -8.38
CA PRO A 107 -14.99 7.49 -7.96
C PRO A 107 -15.91 6.31 -7.65
N GLU A 108 -15.64 5.12 -8.22
CA GLU A 108 -16.41 3.90 -7.96
C GLU A 108 -16.21 3.37 -6.53
N GLY A 109 -15.10 3.74 -5.86
CA GLY A 109 -14.78 3.30 -4.52
C GLY A 109 -14.81 1.77 -4.39
N ARG A 110 -15.57 1.26 -3.39
CA ARG A 110 -15.75 -0.18 -3.16
C ARG A 110 -16.50 -0.92 -4.27
N LYS A 111 -17.12 -0.20 -5.21
CA LYS A 111 -17.85 -0.78 -6.34
C LYS A 111 -16.95 -1.09 -7.53
N LEU A 112 -15.69 -0.61 -7.53
CA LEU A 112 -14.73 -0.92 -8.58
C LEU A 112 -14.56 -2.44 -8.71
N PRO A 113 -14.83 -3.05 -9.89
CA PRO A 113 -14.81 -4.51 -10.05
C PRO A 113 -13.44 -5.12 -9.69
N GLU A 114 -12.35 -4.46 -10.05
CA GLU A 114 -10.97 -4.91 -9.77
C GLU A 114 -10.70 -4.96 -8.26
N ALA A 115 -11.13 -3.93 -7.52
CA ALA A 115 -10.97 -3.87 -6.07
C ALA A 115 -11.80 -4.96 -5.36
N ARG A 116 -13.01 -5.23 -5.86
CA ARG A 116 -13.85 -6.31 -5.34
C ARG A 116 -13.21 -7.68 -5.58
N ARG A 117 -12.71 -7.95 -6.80
CA ARG A 117 -12.00 -9.21 -7.12
C ARG A 117 -10.77 -9.40 -6.24
N LEU A 118 -10.00 -8.34 -6.01
CA LEU A 118 -8.85 -8.39 -5.10
C LEU A 118 -9.28 -8.71 -3.67
N ALA A 119 -10.33 -8.05 -3.16
CA ALA A 119 -10.87 -8.32 -1.82
C ALA A 119 -11.36 -9.77 -1.68
N GLU A 120 -12.06 -10.30 -2.68
CA GLU A 120 -12.47 -11.71 -2.72
C GLU A 120 -11.29 -12.67 -2.79
N GLY A 121 -10.24 -12.32 -3.54
CA GLY A 121 -8.98 -13.08 -3.61
C GLY A 121 -8.30 -13.20 -2.25
N PHE A 122 -8.17 -12.11 -1.53
CA PHE A 122 -7.66 -12.12 -0.15
C PHE A 122 -8.58 -12.91 0.79
N ALA A 123 -9.90 -12.82 0.64
CA ALA A 123 -10.81 -13.60 1.46
C ALA A 123 -10.71 -15.11 1.18
N ARG A 124 -10.55 -15.52 -0.10
CA ARG A 124 -10.22 -16.91 -0.45
C ARG A 124 -8.88 -17.37 0.11
N ALA A 125 -7.93 -16.43 0.24
CA ALA A 125 -6.65 -16.70 0.89
C ALA A 125 -6.74 -16.76 2.44
N GLY A 126 -7.92 -16.54 3.02
CA GLY A 126 -8.19 -16.70 4.45
C GLY A 126 -8.11 -15.42 5.26
N TYR A 127 -8.27 -14.24 4.65
CA TYR A 127 -8.24 -12.93 5.32
C TYR A 127 -9.62 -12.30 5.35
N LEU A 128 -10.00 -11.71 6.48
CA LEU A 128 -11.12 -10.77 6.53
C LEU A 128 -10.70 -9.50 5.78
N VAL A 129 -11.45 -9.08 4.77
CA VAL A 129 -11.15 -7.86 4.02
C VAL A 129 -12.20 -6.80 4.26
N VAL A 130 -11.76 -5.59 4.55
CA VAL A 130 -12.62 -4.40 4.63
C VAL A 130 -12.15 -3.40 3.58
N LEU A 131 -13.02 -3.09 2.64
CA LEU A 131 -12.82 -2.10 1.57
C LEU A 131 -13.85 -0.97 1.74
N PRO A 132 -13.49 0.15 2.38
CA PRO A 132 -14.39 1.30 2.57
C PRO A 132 -14.39 2.24 1.37
N ASP A 133 -15.43 3.04 1.29
CA ASP A 133 -15.44 4.27 0.50
C ASP A 133 -14.85 5.39 1.34
N LEU A 134 -13.71 5.91 0.92
CA LEU A 134 -13.09 7.11 1.50
C LEU A 134 -13.43 8.30 0.60
N PRO A 135 -14.20 9.30 1.08
CA PRO A 135 -14.70 10.40 0.25
C PRO A 135 -13.60 11.12 -0.53
N GLY A 136 -12.46 11.42 0.12
CA GLY A 136 -11.34 12.08 -0.56
C GLY A 136 -10.82 11.32 -1.78
N LEU A 137 -10.72 9.99 -1.70
CA LEU A 137 -10.30 9.15 -2.83
C LEU A 137 -11.34 9.08 -3.94
N MET A 138 -12.63 9.10 -3.59
CA MET A 138 -13.72 9.05 -4.56
C MET A 138 -13.94 10.40 -5.25
N GLU A 139 -13.58 11.49 -4.59
CA GLU A 139 -13.72 12.86 -5.08
C GLU A 139 -12.45 13.37 -5.78
N ASP A 140 -11.46 12.53 -6.02
CA ASP A 140 -10.16 12.93 -6.61
C ASP A 140 -9.49 14.09 -5.84
N ARG A 141 -9.63 14.10 -4.50
CA ARG A 141 -9.20 15.20 -3.63
C ARG A 141 -8.64 14.66 -2.32
N ILE A 142 -7.34 14.74 -2.17
CA ILE A 142 -6.62 14.21 -1.01
C ILE A 142 -6.27 15.36 -0.06
N THR A 143 -6.65 15.19 1.20
CA THR A 143 -6.44 16.19 2.26
C THR A 143 -5.99 15.52 3.55
N PRO A 144 -5.51 16.27 4.56
CA PRO A 144 -5.20 15.71 5.88
C PRO A 144 -6.37 14.97 6.54
N GLU A 145 -7.62 15.37 6.25
CA GLU A 145 -8.82 14.67 6.71
C GLU A 145 -8.88 13.26 6.14
N THR A 146 -8.51 13.06 4.86
CA THR A 146 -8.46 11.73 4.23
C THR A 146 -7.46 10.80 4.96
N VAL A 147 -6.33 11.35 5.43
CA VAL A 147 -5.36 10.60 6.25
C VAL A 147 -5.97 10.22 7.61
N ASN A 148 -6.66 11.16 8.26
CA ASN A 148 -7.31 10.91 9.55
C ASN A 148 -8.42 9.86 9.43
N GLU A 149 -9.27 9.95 8.41
CA GLU A 149 -10.31 8.96 8.11
C GLU A 149 -9.71 7.58 7.87
N THR A 150 -8.61 7.50 7.11
CA THR A 150 -7.88 6.24 6.87
C THR A 150 -7.40 5.62 8.19
N ALA A 151 -6.83 6.43 9.09
CA ALA A 151 -6.38 5.98 10.41
C ALA A 151 -7.56 5.54 11.31
N GLU A 152 -8.69 6.24 11.27
CA GLU A 152 -9.89 5.86 12.02
C GLU A 152 -10.48 4.54 11.53
N VAL A 153 -10.53 4.34 10.22
CA VAL A 153 -10.97 3.06 9.64
C VAL A 153 -10.03 1.93 10.04
N ALA A 154 -8.71 2.12 9.96
CA ALA A 154 -7.73 1.10 10.36
C ALA A 154 -7.95 0.67 11.83
N ARG A 155 -8.14 1.64 12.74
CA ARG A 155 -8.45 1.38 14.14
C ARG A 155 -9.77 0.65 14.32
N ALA A 156 -10.81 1.02 13.57
CA ALA A 156 -12.11 0.38 13.65
C ALA A 156 -12.07 -1.07 13.12
N VAL A 157 -11.30 -1.32 12.05
CA VAL A 157 -11.10 -2.67 11.50
C VAL A 157 -10.35 -3.56 12.49
N SER A 158 -9.25 -3.08 13.09
CA SER A 158 -8.50 -3.84 14.07
C SER A 158 -9.32 -4.19 15.33
N GLY A 159 -10.30 -3.36 15.69
CA GLY A 159 -11.20 -3.58 16.84
C GLY A 159 -12.41 -4.46 16.56
N ARG A 160 -12.57 -5.02 15.37
CA ARG A 160 -13.71 -5.87 15.03
C ARG A 160 -13.63 -7.23 15.74
N THR A 161 -14.76 -7.77 16.12
CA THR A 161 -14.86 -9.08 16.78
C THR A 161 -14.55 -10.26 15.86
N ASP A 162 -14.67 -10.05 14.54
CA ASP A 162 -14.31 -11.04 13.51
C ASP A 162 -12.87 -10.86 12.98
N ALA A 163 -12.12 -9.84 13.48
CA ALA A 163 -10.70 -9.65 13.24
C ALA A 163 -9.86 -10.34 14.33
N ALA A 164 -8.88 -11.13 13.92
CA ALA A 164 -7.96 -11.80 14.84
C ALA A 164 -6.89 -10.84 15.37
N GLY A 165 -6.41 -11.07 16.61
CA GLY A 165 -5.24 -10.39 17.19
C GLY A 165 -5.41 -8.92 17.56
N GLY A 166 -6.50 -8.25 17.19
CA GLY A 166 -6.69 -6.81 17.44
C GLY A 166 -5.80 -5.92 16.58
N GLU A 167 -5.23 -6.46 15.52
CA GLU A 167 -4.38 -5.79 14.54
C GLU A 167 -4.99 -5.86 13.13
N VAL A 168 -4.47 -5.03 12.23
CA VAL A 168 -4.87 -4.98 10.83
C VAL A 168 -3.67 -4.79 9.92
N SER A 169 -3.62 -5.53 8.82
CA SER A 169 -2.68 -5.24 7.74
C SER A 169 -3.32 -4.29 6.75
N MET A 170 -2.59 -3.25 6.36
CA MET A 170 -3.07 -2.28 5.38
C MET A 170 -2.51 -2.63 4.01
N VAL A 171 -3.38 -2.79 3.03
CA VAL A 171 -2.99 -3.02 1.64
C VAL A 171 -3.54 -1.87 0.80
N GLY A 172 -2.65 -1.13 0.16
CA GLY A 172 -3.03 0.06 -0.60
C GLY A 172 -2.53 0.08 -2.03
N ILE A 173 -3.23 0.81 -2.89
CA ILE A 173 -2.83 1.03 -4.28
C ILE A 173 -2.67 2.53 -4.53
N SER A 174 -1.55 2.94 -5.17
CA SER A 174 -1.31 4.33 -5.55
C SER A 174 -1.43 5.27 -4.33
N THR A 175 -2.20 6.32 -4.39
CA THR A 175 -2.51 7.22 -3.27
C THR A 175 -2.99 6.46 -2.02
N GLY A 176 -3.76 5.38 -2.19
CA GLY A 176 -4.19 4.54 -1.07
C GLY A 176 -3.03 3.84 -0.36
N ALA A 177 -1.96 3.50 -1.07
CA ALA A 177 -0.75 2.97 -0.47
C ALA A 177 -0.03 4.04 0.38
N THR A 178 0.07 5.27 -0.13
CA THR A 178 0.62 6.40 0.63
C THR A 178 -0.24 6.73 1.87
N LEU A 179 -1.56 6.75 1.74
CA LEU A 179 -2.47 6.94 2.89
C LEU A 179 -2.30 5.84 3.95
N SER A 180 -2.05 4.60 3.53
CA SER A 180 -1.76 3.48 4.44
C SER A 180 -0.47 3.72 5.23
N LEU A 181 0.59 4.22 4.59
CA LEU A 181 1.84 4.60 5.24
C LEU A 181 1.62 5.73 6.26
N LEU A 182 0.95 6.80 5.84
CA LEU A 182 0.65 7.95 6.71
C LEU A 182 -0.26 7.57 7.89
N ALA A 183 -1.22 6.68 7.70
CA ALA A 183 -2.06 6.18 8.78
C ALA A 183 -1.27 5.31 9.76
N ALA A 184 -0.33 4.47 9.29
CA ALA A 184 0.51 3.63 10.14
C ALA A 184 1.51 4.42 11.00
N GLU A 185 1.87 5.64 10.60
CA GLU A 185 2.71 6.55 11.41
C GLU A 185 1.95 7.18 12.58
N ARG A 186 0.60 7.23 12.52
CA ARG A 186 -0.19 7.91 13.54
C ARG A 186 -0.12 7.19 14.89
N PRO A 187 0.08 7.89 16.02
CA PRO A 187 0.22 7.25 17.33
C PRO A 187 -0.99 6.39 17.75
N ASN A 188 -2.18 6.74 17.26
CA ASN A 188 -3.42 6.01 17.56
C ASN A 188 -3.66 4.76 16.73
N THR A 189 -2.81 4.49 15.73
CA THR A 189 -2.88 3.32 14.84
C THR A 189 -1.60 2.50 14.82
N ALA A 190 -0.45 3.10 15.20
CA ALA A 190 0.87 2.46 15.10
C ALA A 190 0.97 1.08 15.80
N ASP A 191 0.28 0.92 16.95
CA ASP A 191 0.26 -0.35 17.68
C ASP A 191 -0.87 -1.31 17.24
N ARG A 192 -1.58 -0.97 16.16
CA ARG A 192 -2.70 -1.75 15.61
C ARG A 192 -2.50 -2.17 14.18
N VAL A 193 -1.47 -1.66 13.53
CA VAL A 193 -1.08 -2.06 12.18
C VAL A 193 0.03 -3.09 12.29
N SER A 194 -0.13 -4.24 11.65
CA SER A 194 0.88 -5.32 11.62
C SER A 194 1.78 -5.28 10.39
N LEU A 195 1.28 -4.72 9.28
CA LEU A 195 1.99 -4.63 8.01
C LEU A 195 1.39 -3.50 7.17
N VAL A 196 2.22 -2.82 6.39
CA VAL A 196 1.75 -2.01 5.25
C VAL A 196 2.28 -2.62 3.96
N ALA A 197 1.38 -2.95 3.03
CA ALA A 197 1.74 -3.36 1.68
C ALA A 197 1.18 -2.37 0.66
N GLY A 198 2.00 -1.91 -0.26
CA GLY A 198 1.61 -0.88 -1.22
C GLY A 198 2.03 -1.18 -2.64
N VAL A 199 1.17 -0.83 -3.59
CA VAL A 199 1.51 -0.80 -5.01
C VAL A 199 1.63 0.65 -5.45
N ALA A 200 2.81 1.03 -5.94
CA ALA A 200 3.13 2.35 -6.50
C ALA A 200 2.75 3.54 -5.57
N PRO A 201 3.21 3.58 -4.31
CA PRO A 201 3.07 4.75 -3.46
C PRO A 201 3.99 5.88 -3.92
N TYR A 202 3.64 7.12 -3.54
CA TYR A 202 4.61 8.21 -3.49
C TYR A 202 5.11 8.42 -2.05
N SER A 203 6.27 9.04 -1.92
CA SER A 203 6.93 9.33 -0.63
C SER A 203 6.95 10.83 -0.31
N ASP A 204 7.06 11.67 -1.33
CA ASP A 204 7.15 13.12 -1.18
C ASP A 204 6.11 13.86 -2.03
N ILE A 205 5.27 14.65 -1.36
CA ILE A 205 4.26 15.48 -2.01
C ILE A 205 4.90 16.55 -2.92
N ARG A 206 6.11 17.01 -2.62
CA ARG A 206 6.82 17.99 -3.46
C ARG A 206 7.17 17.41 -4.82
N THR A 207 7.67 16.17 -4.86
CA THR A 207 7.90 15.43 -6.11
C THR A 207 6.60 15.33 -6.92
N VAL A 208 5.50 14.93 -6.26
CA VAL A 208 4.18 14.79 -6.91
C VAL A 208 3.70 16.12 -7.49
N LEU A 209 3.83 17.22 -6.75
CA LEU A 209 3.46 18.57 -7.20
C LEU A 209 4.33 19.02 -8.37
N SER A 210 5.63 18.80 -8.33
CA SER A 210 6.56 19.11 -9.41
C SER A 210 6.21 18.34 -10.69
N LEU A 211 6.01 17.02 -10.58
CA LEU A 211 5.57 16.16 -11.69
C LEU A 211 4.26 16.66 -12.31
N ALA A 212 3.27 16.93 -11.48
CA ALA A 212 1.94 17.35 -11.92
C ALA A 212 1.94 18.69 -12.68
N THR A 213 2.83 19.61 -12.29
CA THR A 213 2.86 20.97 -12.84
C THR A 213 3.86 21.12 -13.99
N THR A 214 5.04 20.51 -13.87
CA THR A 214 6.16 20.71 -14.81
C THR A 214 6.49 19.49 -15.66
N GLY A 215 6.01 18.29 -15.29
CA GLY A 215 6.40 17.03 -15.93
C GLY A 215 7.85 16.62 -15.61
N ALA A 216 8.42 17.15 -14.52
CA ALA A 216 9.77 16.84 -14.09
C ALA A 216 9.86 16.73 -12.56
N TYR A 217 10.88 16.05 -12.07
CA TYR A 217 11.22 15.94 -10.64
C TYR A 217 12.72 16.05 -10.45
N GLU A 218 13.14 16.50 -9.28
CA GLU A 218 14.55 16.58 -8.90
C GLU A 218 15.07 15.18 -8.54
N THR A 219 16.24 14.81 -9.09
CA THR A 219 16.94 13.55 -8.76
C THR A 219 17.82 13.72 -7.53
N GLU A 220 18.36 12.63 -6.99
CA GLU A 220 19.29 12.65 -5.87
C GLU A 220 20.58 13.45 -6.17
N GLU A 221 20.95 13.56 -7.45
CA GLU A 221 22.10 14.35 -7.93
C GLU A 221 21.80 15.84 -8.04
N GLY A 222 20.54 16.26 -7.86
CA GLY A 222 20.10 17.66 -7.98
C GLY A 222 19.76 18.10 -9.41
N ASP A 223 19.73 17.17 -10.35
CA ASP A 223 19.32 17.41 -11.73
C ASP A 223 17.81 17.19 -11.90
N PHE A 224 17.18 17.75 -12.92
CA PHE A 224 15.79 17.51 -13.25
C PHE A 224 15.64 16.37 -14.25
N ALA A 225 14.93 15.31 -13.85
CA ALA A 225 14.50 14.23 -14.74
C ALA A 225 13.09 14.47 -15.25
N ARG A 226 12.85 14.23 -16.54
CA ARG A 226 11.52 14.26 -17.14
C ARG A 226 10.77 12.96 -16.84
N HIS A 227 9.48 13.08 -16.54
CA HIS A 227 8.58 11.96 -16.38
C HIS A 227 7.27 12.27 -17.08
N ASP A 228 6.85 11.37 -17.97
CA ASP A 228 5.60 11.52 -18.74
C ASP A 228 4.41 11.05 -17.88
N ALA A 229 4.06 11.87 -16.90
CA ALA A 229 2.98 11.56 -15.98
C ALA A 229 1.62 11.65 -16.68
N ASP A 230 0.72 10.71 -16.36
CA ASP A 230 -0.67 10.75 -16.80
C ASP A 230 -1.33 12.09 -16.38
N PRO A 231 -2.05 12.78 -17.28
CA PRO A 231 -2.72 14.04 -16.96
C PRO A 231 -3.66 13.99 -15.75
N PHE A 232 -4.19 12.82 -15.42
CA PHE A 232 -5.02 12.63 -14.25
C PHE A 232 -4.29 13.00 -12.94
N LEU A 233 -2.96 12.80 -12.87
CA LEU A 233 -2.17 13.27 -11.73
C LEU A 233 -2.31 14.77 -11.51
N SER A 234 -2.20 15.55 -12.59
CA SER A 234 -2.35 17.02 -12.53
C SER A 234 -3.75 17.44 -12.08
N TYR A 235 -4.78 16.67 -12.46
CA TYR A 235 -6.16 16.91 -12.03
C TYR A 235 -6.34 16.69 -10.52
N VAL A 236 -5.90 15.53 -10.00
CA VAL A 236 -5.97 15.20 -8.56
C VAL A 236 -5.17 16.19 -7.72
N VAL A 237 -3.97 16.52 -8.16
CA VAL A 237 -3.09 17.49 -7.50
C VAL A 237 -3.76 18.85 -7.43
N ALA A 238 -4.31 19.39 -8.54
CA ALA A 238 -4.96 20.69 -8.54
C ALA A 238 -6.14 20.71 -7.54
N ARG A 239 -7.00 19.69 -7.55
CA ARG A 239 -8.12 19.58 -6.61
C ARG A 239 -7.68 19.53 -5.16
N SER A 240 -6.60 18.79 -4.88
CA SER A 240 -6.05 18.65 -3.52
C SER A 240 -5.41 19.95 -3.02
N VAL A 241 -4.61 20.62 -3.86
CA VAL A 241 -3.98 21.92 -3.50
C VAL A 241 -5.01 23.03 -3.31
N ILE A 242 -6.04 23.11 -4.19
CA ILE A 242 -7.14 24.06 -4.05
C ILE A 242 -7.94 23.80 -2.77
N ALA A 243 -8.11 22.52 -2.39
CA ALA A 243 -8.79 22.16 -1.17
C ALA A 243 -8.05 22.59 0.11
N ALA A 244 -6.74 22.78 0.06
CA ALA A 244 -5.93 23.31 1.15
C ALA A 244 -6.08 24.83 1.34
N LEU A 245 -6.71 25.56 0.40
CA LEU A 245 -7.05 26.96 0.61
C LEU A 245 -8.04 27.14 1.76
N PRO A 246 -7.97 28.23 2.53
CA PRO A 246 -8.99 28.55 3.50
C PRO A 246 -10.41 28.53 2.91
N PRO A 247 -11.42 28.16 3.70
CA PRO A 247 -12.82 28.24 3.22
C PRO A 247 -13.18 29.68 2.80
N GLY A 248 -13.61 29.84 1.54
CA GLY A 248 -13.90 31.16 0.99
C GLY A 248 -14.46 31.08 -0.44
N GLU A 249 -14.60 32.22 -1.06
CA GLU A 249 -15.07 32.36 -2.46
C GLU A 249 -14.04 31.80 -3.41
N ASP A 250 -12.77 32.21 -3.30
CA ASP A 250 -11.68 31.71 -4.13
C ASP A 250 -11.59 30.19 -4.17
N ARG A 251 -11.65 29.54 -3.00
CA ARG A 251 -11.63 28.07 -2.91
C ARG A 251 -12.83 27.45 -3.63
N ARG A 252 -14.03 28.03 -3.48
CA ARG A 252 -15.24 27.53 -4.14
C ARG A 252 -15.16 27.67 -5.65
N ASP A 253 -14.73 28.85 -6.13
CA ASP A 253 -14.66 29.17 -7.56
C ASP A 253 -13.60 28.31 -8.26
N LEU A 254 -12.39 28.19 -7.67
CA LEU A 254 -11.34 27.34 -8.20
C LEU A 254 -11.73 25.85 -8.17
N SER A 255 -12.42 25.40 -7.11
CA SER A 255 -12.92 24.03 -7.05
C SER A 255 -13.97 23.74 -8.11
N ALA A 256 -14.92 24.67 -8.34
CA ALA A 256 -15.93 24.54 -9.39
C ALA A 256 -15.30 24.57 -10.80
N GLU A 257 -14.27 25.41 -11.01
CA GLU A 257 -13.52 25.43 -12.25
C GLU A 257 -12.85 24.08 -12.53
N MET A 258 -12.18 23.50 -11.54
CA MET A 258 -11.55 22.18 -11.69
C MET A 258 -12.56 21.06 -11.86
N GLU A 259 -13.71 21.12 -11.20
CA GLU A 259 -14.77 20.14 -11.39
C GLU A 259 -15.32 20.18 -12.83
N ALA A 260 -15.49 21.38 -13.39
CA ALA A 260 -15.91 21.56 -14.79
C ALA A 260 -14.87 21.08 -15.82
N VAL A 261 -13.57 21.11 -15.48
CA VAL A 261 -12.48 20.55 -16.31
C VAL A 261 -12.65 19.05 -16.48
N GLY A 262 -13.00 18.32 -15.42
CA GLY A 262 -13.21 16.88 -15.42
C GLY A 262 -11.91 16.07 -15.43
N ARG A 263 -12.01 14.83 -14.93
CA ARG A 263 -10.86 13.94 -14.70
C ARG A 263 -10.19 13.37 -15.95
N GLU A 264 -10.89 13.36 -17.08
CA GLU A 264 -10.40 12.81 -18.37
C GLU A 264 -9.76 13.89 -19.27
N ASN A 265 -9.65 15.11 -18.78
CA ASN A 265 -9.08 16.21 -19.57
C ASN A 265 -7.57 15.98 -19.79
N PRO A 266 -7.08 15.96 -21.03
CA PRO A 266 -5.65 15.76 -21.31
C PRO A 266 -4.76 16.96 -20.91
N ASN A 267 -5.34 18.10 -20.56
CA ASN A 267 -4.63 19.28 -20.08
C ASN A 267 -5.38 19.97 -18.94
N PRO A 268 -5.48 19.32 -17.76
CA PRO A 268 -6.35 19.78 -16.69
C PRO A 268 -5.94 21.14 -16.11
N LEU A 269 -4.67 21.50 -16.17
CA LEU A 269 -4.16 22.81 -15.71
C LEU A 269 -4.23 23.92 -16.77
N GLY A 270 -4.77 23.62 -17.96
CA GLY A 270 -4.82 24.58 -19.09
C GLY A 270 -5.58 25.86 -18.77
N GLY A 271 -6.73 25.76 -18.11
CA GLY A 271 -7.53 26.87 -17.63
C GLY A 271 -6.79 27.75 -16.63
N LEU A 272 -6.23 27.12 -15.59
CA LEU A 272 -5.46 27.83 -14.55
C LEU A 272 -4.25 28.59 -15.10
N ARG A 273 -3.59 28.06 -16.13
CA ARG A 273 -2.46 28.71 -16.82
C ARG A 273 -2.83 29.95 -17.59
N LEU A 274 -4.09 30.08 -17.94
CA LEU A 274 -4.63 31.28 -18.70
C LEU A 274 -5.47 32.18 -17.79
N ARG A 275 -5.69 31.76 -16.53
CA ARG A 275 -6.54 32.50 -15.61
C ARG A 275 -5.94 33.85 -15.25
N ARG A 276 -6.78 34.89 -15.27
CA ARG A 276 -6.47 36.17 -14.66
C ARG A 276 -6.63 36.08 -13.17
N THR A 277 -5.75 36.70 -12.43
CA THR A 277 -5.66 36.58 -10.97
C THR A 277 -6.02 37.86 -10.22
N GLU A 278 -6.47 38.89 -10.93
CA GLU A 278 -6.76 40.19 -10.35
C GLU A 278 -7.93 40.16 -9.33
N ASP A 279 -8.83 39.21 -9.49
CA ASP A 279 -10.00 39.03 -8.63
C ASP A 279 -9.77 38.00 -7.50
N LEU A 280 -8.55 37.42 -7.38
CA LEU A 280 -8.22 36.42 -6.37
C LEU A 280 -7.49 37.06 -5.20
N GLY A 281 -7.77 36.54 -4.00
CA GLY A 281 -6.98 36.85 -2.80
C GLY A 281 -5.53 36.32 -2.90
N PRO A 282 -4.62 36.87 -2.08
CA PRO A 282 -3.18 36.58 -2.18
C PRO A 282 -2.83 35.09 -2.02
N GLU A 283 -3.57 34.34 -1.20
CA GLU A 283 -3.38 32.92 -1.00
C GLU A 283 -3.76 32.10 -2.25
N ALA A 284 -4.88 32.43 -2.87
CA ALA A 284 -5.32 31.82 -4.10
C ALA A 284 -4.40 32.16 -5.28
N VAL A 285 -3.88 33.39 -5.33
CA VAL A 285 -2.86 33.82 -6.32
C VAL A 285 -1.62 32.94 -6.22
N ALA A 286 -1.11 32.67 -4.99
CA ALA A 286 0.07 31.82 -4.79
C ALA A 286 -0.19 30.36 -5.23
N VAL A 287 -1.36 29.82 -4.91
CA VAL A 287 -1.78 28.48 -5.33
C VAL A 287 -1.89 28.38 -6.84
N VAL A 288 -2.56 29.34 -7.50
CA VAL A 288 -2.69 29.36 -8.96
C VAL A 288 -1.31 29.51 -9.61
N ALA A 289 -0.41 30.32 -9.06
CA ALA A 289 0.95 30.49 -9.58
C ALA A 289 1.74 29.17 -9.55
N LEU A 290 1.62 28.37 -8.50
CA LEU A 290 2.23 27.03 -8.41
C LEU A 290 1.61 26.08 -9.45
N LEU A 291 0.28 25.99 -9.51
CA LEU A 291 -0.43 25.09 -10.41
C LEU A 291 -0.26 25.45 -11.90
N ALA A 292 -0.09 26.73 -12.20
CA ALA A 292 0.17 27.22 -13.56
C ALA A 292 1.63 27.04 -14.00
N ASN A 293 2.54 26.71 -13.09
CA ASN A 293 3.97 26.57 -13.38
C ASN A 293 4.25 25.46 -14.41
N ARG A 294 5.26 25.68 -15.27
CA ARG A 294 5.77 24.70 -16.24
C ARG A 294 7.30 24.56 -16.19
N GLU A 295 7.95 25.36 -15.36
CA GLU A 295 9.40 25.48 -15.29
C GLU A 295 9.90 24.81 -14.00
N PRO A 296 10.63 23.67 -14.10
CA PRO A 296 11.16 22.98 -12.91
C PRO A 296 11.97 23.90 -12.01
N ASP A 297 12.83 24.74 -12.57
CA ASP A 297 13.70 25.67 -11.82
C ASP A 297 12.93 26.71 -10.98
N ARG A 298 11.67 26.96 -11.29
CA ARG A 298 10.81 27.88 -10.52
C ARG A 298 10.01 27.20 -9.42
N PHE A 299 9.94 25.89 -9.45
CA PHE A 299 9.06 25.12 -8.56
C PHE A 299 9.31 25.45 -7.09
N ASP A 300 10.56 25.39 -6.64
CA ASP A 300 10.91 25.61 -5.24
C ASP A 300 10.57 27.01 -4.74
N ALA A 301 10.80 28.01 -5.55
CA ALA A 301 10.43 29.39 -5.22
C ALA A 301 8.91 29.55 -5.07
N LEU A 302 8.12 28.95 -5.97
CA LEU A 302 6.65 28.98 -5.92
C LEU A 302 6.11 28.16 -4.74
N TYR A 303 6.65 26.97 -4.48
CA TYR A 303 6.27 26.16 -3.34
C TYR A 303 6.58 26.87 -2.00
N SER A 304 7.75 27.48 -1.89
CA SER A 304 8.15 28.25 -0.72
C SER A 304 7.27 29.49 -0.49
N GLY A 305 6.72 30.04 -1.57
CA GLY A 305 5.80 31.18 -1.55
C GLY A 305 4.36 30.83 -1.19
N LEU A 306 4.02 29.55 -1.04
CA LEU A 306 2.67 29.15 -0.61
C LEU A 306 2.37 29.64 0.82
N PRO A 307 1.10 29.92 1.14
CA PRO A 307 0.67 30.20 2.51
C PRO A 307 1.04 29.09 3.47
N GLY A 308 1.36 29.43 4.74
CA GLY A 308 1.80 28.47 5.75
C GLY A 308 0.81 27.31 5.95
N GLY A 309 -0.48 27.61 6.08
CA GLY A 309 -1.51 26.57 6.25
C GLY A 309 -1.63 25.64 5.04
N VAL A 310 -1.51 26.17 3.80
CA VAL A 310 -1.52 25.34 2.60
C VAL A 310 -0.30 24.40 2.56
N LYS A 311 0.88 24.88 2.95
CA LYS A 311 2.08 24.04 3.04
C LYS A 311 1.95 22.95 4.11
N GLU A 312 1.46 23.31 5.29
CA GLU A 312 1.24 22.34 6.38
C GLU A 312 0.28 21.22 5.94
N ASP A 313 -0.82 21.55 5.27
CA ASP A 313 -1.77 20.56 4.74
C ASP A 313 -1.14 19.67 3.68
N LEU A 314 -0.32 20.23 2.78
CA LEU A 314 0.38 19.45 1.75
C LEU A 314 1.47 18.56 2.36
N GLU A 315 2.28 19.08 3.29
CA GLU A 315 3.32 18.31 3.98
C GLU A 315 2.73 17.15 4.79
N ALA A 316 1.53 17.32 5.35
CA ALA A 316 0.80 16.24 6.03
C ALA A 316 0.41 15.07 5.11
N LEU A 317 0.53 15.23 3.79
CA LEU A 317 0.31 14.19 2.78
C LEU A 317 1.62 13.51 2.31
N SER A 318 2.75 13.85 2.93
CA SER A 318 4.09 13.38 2.54
C SER A 318 4.67 12.49 3.62
N PRO A 319 4.83 11.17 3.40
CA PRO A 319 5.52 10.29 4.35
C PRO A 319 6.90 10.82 4.76
N LEU A 320 7.66 11.40 3.83
CA LEU A 320 9.00 11.93 4.13
C LEU A 320 8.99 13.23 4.95
N ALA A 321 7.91 14.01 4.93
CA ALA A 321 7.79 15.21 5.76
C ALA A 321 7.36 14.87 7.20
N GLY A 322 6.84 13.68 7.44
CA GLY A 322 6.43 13.20 8.75
C GLY A 322 7.61 13.07 9.72
N SER A 323 7.38 13.37 10.99
CA SER A 323 8.37 13.14 12.06
C SER A 323 8.33 11.69 12.58
N GLY A 324 7.38 10.90 12.11
CA GLY A 324 7.16 9.52 12.52
C GLY A 324 8.04 8.54 11.73
N ARG A 325 8.29 7.37 12.36
CA ARG A 325 8.85 6.21 11.66
C ARG A 325 7.80 5.12 11.63
N ILE A 326 7.62 4.54 10.46
CA ILE A 326 6.79 3.36 10.30
C ILE A 326 7.53 2.19 10.94
N ARG A 327 6.95 1.62 12.00
CA ARG A 327 7.61 0.59 12.82
C ARG A 327 7.31 -0.83 12.41
N VAL A 328 6.36 -0.98 11.50
CA VAL A 328 5.93 -2.28 10.98
C VAL A 328 6.63 -2.58 9.66
N PRO A 329 6.72 -3.84 9.25
CA PRO A 329 7.20 -4.21 7.92
C PRO A 329 6.44 -3.48 6.82
N VAL A 330 7.17 -3.00 5.82
CA VAL A 330 6.61 -2.34 4.64
C VAL A 330 7.03 -3.08 3.38
N GLU A 331 6.06 -3.60 2.65
CA GLU A 331 6.26 -4.25 1.35
C GLU A 331 5.73 -3.33 0.24
N VAL A 332 6.57 -2.99 -0.72
CA VAL A 332 6.18 -2.13 -1.85
C VAL A 332 6.49 -2.80 -3.17
N ALA A 333 5.56 -2.70 -4.11
CA ALA A 333 5.79 -3.08 -5.50
C ALA A 333 5.53 -1.87 -6.42
N THR A 334 6.40 -1.66 -7.41
CA THR A 334 6.26 -0.57 -8.39
C THR A 334 6.77 -0.99 -9.75
N GLY A 335 6.24 -0.37 -10.81
CA GLY A 335 6.73 -0.50 -12.16
C GLY A 335 7.97 0.37 -12.42
N PRO A 336 8.93 -0.07 -13.26
CA PRO A 336 10.08 0.76 -13.62
C PRO A 336 9.71 1.96 -14.50
N LYS A 337 8.52 1.92 -15.12
CA LYS A 337 7.95 2.97 -15.98
C LYS A 337 6.52 3.29 -15.53
N ASP A 338 6.35 3.44 -14.22
CA ASP A 338 5.05 3.82 -13.68
C ASP A 338 4.61 5.18 -14.27
N LYS A 339 3.35 5.27 -14.67
CA LYS A 339 2.82 6.43 -15.37
C LYS A 339 2.45 7.61 -14.46
N TYR A 340 2.55 7.46 -13.14
CA TYR A 340 2.26 8.54 -12.19
C TYR A 340 3.50 8.93 -11.40
N PHE A 341 4.21 7.95 -10.83
CA PHE A 341 5.32 8.21 -9.91
C PHE A 341 6.58 7.49 -10.35
N PRO A 342 7.74 8.13 -10.35
CA PRO A 342 9.01 7.46 -10.60
C PRO A 342 9.28 6.41 -9.51
N ALA A 343 9.96 5.31 -9.86
CA ALA A 343 10.26 4.24 -8.92
C ALA A 343 11.17 4.68 -7.75
N SER A 344 11.81 5.85 -7.84
CA SER A 344 12.52 6.49 -6.72
C SER A 344 11.59 6.81 -5.57
N GLU A 345 10.35 7.22 -5.81
CA GLU A 345 9.38 7.50 -4.76
C GLU A 345 9.18 6.29 -3.83
N SER A 346 9.07 5.09 -4.40
CA SER A 346 8.98 3.86 -3.60
C SER A 346 10.27 3.54 -2.83
N ARG A 347 11.46 3.89 -3.37
CA ARG A 347 12.74 3.64 -2.69
C ARG A 347 13.02 4.64 -1.57
N ASN A 348 12.65 5.90 -1.77
CA ASN A 348 12.87 6.97 -0.79
C ASN A 348 12.14 6.72 0.53
N LEU A 349 11.18 5.80 0.57
CA LEU A 349 10.49 5.39 1.79
C LEU A 349 11.43 4.72 2.82
N ASP A 350 12.64 4.29 2.43
CA ASP A 350 13.64 3.74 3.35
C ASP A 350 14.05 4.72 4.46
N ALA A 351 13.93 6.02 4.20
CA ALA A 351 14.20 7.06 5.19
C ALA A 351 13.23 7.03 6.39
N VAL A 352 12.00 6.55 6.19
CA VAL A 352 10.94 6.54 7.22
C VAL A 352 10.47 5.14 7.60
N ALA A 353 10.75 4.13 6.80
CA ALA A 353 10.37 2.73 7.00
C ALA A 353 11.61 1.82 7.06
N PRO A 354 12.22 1.61 8.25
CA PRO A 354 13.46 0.82 8.39
C PRO A 354 13.35 -0.64 7.94
N ASP A 355 12.16 -1.24 7.97
CA ASP A 355 11.90 -2.59 7.43
C ASP A 355 11.14 -2.51 6.11
N LEU A 356 11.69 -1.74 5.17
CA LEU A 356 11.16 -1.60 3.82
C LEU A 356 11.73 -2.65 2.87
N ARG A 357 10.85 -3.25 2.06
CA ARG A 357 11.23 -4.05 0.90
C ARG A 357 10.56 -3.53 -0.36
N VAL A 358 11.35 -3.12 -1.33
CA VAL A 358 10.86 -2.61 -2.61
C VAL A 358 11.07 -3.65 -3.71
N THR A 359 10.00 -3.98 -4.40
CA THR A 359 10.01 -4.82 -5.61
C THR A 359 9.74 -3.95 -6.82
N VAL A 360 10.76 -3.70 -7.62
CA VAL A 360 10.60 -3.04 -8.92
C VAL A 360 10.43 -4.11 -10.00
N THR A 361 9.27 -4.13 -10.65
CA THR A 361 8.96 -5.18 -11.63
C THR A 361 8.18 -4.64 -12.83
N PRO A 362 8.59 -4.96 -14.07
CA PRO A 362 7.82 -4.61 -15.26
C PRO A 362 6.52 -5.42 -15.42
N ALA A 363 6.19 -6.30 -14.49
CA ALA A 363 4.89 -6.96 -14.45
C ALA A 363 3.76 -6.04 -13.97
N ILE A 364 4.10 -4.81 -13.52
CA ILE A 364 3.12 -3.82 -13.07
C ILE A 364 3.26 -2.56 -13.92
N ASP A 365 2.15 -2.12 -14.52
CA ASP A 365 1.96 -0.75 -14.99
C ASP A 365 1.04 -0.02 -14.00
N HIS A 366 1.64 0.73 -13.10
CA HIS A 366 1.00 1.36 -11.95
C HIS A 366 0.16 0.37 -11.13
N ALA A 367 -1.16 0.40 -11.29
CA ALA A 367 -2.11 -0.49 -10.59
C ALA A 367 -2.57 -1.69 -11.44
N ARG A 368 -2.06 -1.85 -12.65
CA ARG A 368 -2.43 -2.93 -13.56
C ARG A 368 -1.34 -3.98 -13.65
N LEU A 369 -1.76 -5.25 -13.55
CA LEU A 369 -0.87 -6.37 -13.73
C LEU A 369 -0.77 -6.70 -15.23
N GLU A 370 0.44 -6.59 -15.78
CA GLU A 370 0.74 -6.93 -17.17
C GLU A 370 1.34 -8.34 -17.25
N VAL A 371 0.55 -9.29 -17.74
CA VAL A 371 1.01 -10.65 -17.95
C VAL A 371 1.28 -10.87 -19.43
N SER A 372 2.55 -11.07 -19.77
CA SER A 372 2.98 -11.48 -21.10
C SER A 372 4.01 -12.62 -21.02
N PRO A 373 4.17 -13.44 -22.04
CA PRO A 373 5.23 -14.46 -22.08
C PRO A 373 6.62 -13.87 -21.88
N ASP A 374 6.85 -12.64 -22.33
CA ASP A 374 8.12 -11.94 -22.25
C ASP A 374 8.40 -11.42 -20.82
N ASN A 375 7.37 -11.34 -19.95
CA ASN A 375 7.44 -10.84 -18.58
C ASN A 375 7.43 -11.96 -17.52
N ALA A 376 7.57 -13.23 -17.89
CA ALA A 376 7.47 -14.34 -16.95
C ALA A 376 8.47 -14.25 -15.76
N ALA A 377 9.70 -13.78 -16.00
CA ALA A 377 10.69 -13.54 -14.95
C ALA A 377 10.32 -12.35 -14.06
N ALA A 378 9.73 -11.31 -14.65
CA ALA A 378 9.24 -10.13 -13.93
C ALA A 378 8.04 -10.49 -13.02
N PHE A 379 7.22 -11.41 -13.47
CA PHE A 379 6.09 -11.91 -12.69
C PHE A 379 6.52 -12.62 -11.40
N ALA A 380 7.67 -13.31 -11.39
CA ALA A 380 8.22 -13.91 -10.18
C ALA A 380 8.54 -12.87 -9.09
N GLY A 381 8.94 -11.64 -9.47
CA GLY A 381 9.11 -10.54 -8.54
C GLY A 381 7.79 -10.10 -7.89
N PHE A 382 6.74 -9.96 -8.69
CA PHE A 382 5.41 -9.65 -8.20
C PHE A 382 4.84 -10.75 -7.30
N ASP A 383 4.98 -12.02 -7.71
CA ASP A 383 4.58 -13.17 -6.91
C ASP A 383 5.28 -13.16 -5.54
N ALA A 384 6.60 -12.92 -5.52
CA ALA A 384 7.34 -12.81 -4.27
C ALA A 384 6.85 -11.66 -3.37
N PHE A 385 6.46 -10.51 -3.94
CA PHE A 385 5.82 -9.42 -3.20
C PHE A 385 4.50 -9.88 -2.57
N VAL A 386 3.61 -10.53 -3.34
CA VAL A 386 2.33 -11.03 -2.83
C VAL A 386 2.53 -12.07 -1.73
N VAL A 387 3.47 -13.01 -1.91
CA VAL A 387 3.81 -14.02 -0.88
C VAL A 387 4.27 -13.36 0.42
N ARG A 388 5.15 -12.36 0.35
CA ARG A 388 5.63 -11.65 1.53
C ARG A 388 4.51 -10.87 2.21
N THR A 389 3.67 -10.18 1.44
CA THR A 389 2.47 -9.49 1.94
C THR A 389 1.56 -10.43 2.70
N LEU A 390 1.23 -11.59 2.12
CA LEU A 390 0.35 -12.56 2.77
C LEU A 390 0.97 -13.19 4.02
N ARG A 391 2.29 -13.40 4.05
CA ARG A 391 2.97 -13.90 5.24
C ARG A 391 3.02 -12.87 6.35
N GLY A 392 3.34 -11.62 6.02
CA GLY A 392 3.38 -10.53 6.99
C GLY A 392 2.00 -10.14 7.54
N ALA A 393 0.94 -10.37 6.75
CA ALA A 393 -0.43 -10.13 7.18
C ALA A 393 -1.00 -11.25 8.08
N ARG A 394 -0.28 -12.36 8.25
CA ARG A 394 -0.62 -13.38 9.25
C ARG A 394 0.01 -12.99 10.58
N LEU A 395 -0.81 -12.96 11.62
CA LEU A 395 -0.32 -12.91 12.98
C LEU A 395 0.56 -14.16 13.21
N GLU A 396 1.78 -13.97 13.70
CA GLU A 396 2.58 -15.10 14.16
C GLU A 396 1.84 -15.73 15.35
N GLU A 397 1.39 -16.98 15.18
CA GLU A 397 0.85 -17.80 16.27
C GLU A 397 1.95 -18.22 17.25
#